data_75a9e3ed4d90719cd44c14c949e0c979
#
_entry.id   75a9e3ed4d90719cd44c14c949e0c979
#
_cell.length_a   1.000
_cell.length_b   1.000
_cell.length_c   1.000
_cell.angle_alpha   90.00
_cell.angle_beta   90.00
_cell.angle_gamma   90.00
#
_symmetry.space_group_name_H-M   'P 1'
#
loop_
_entity.id
_entity.type
_entity.pdbx_description
1 polymer ?
#
loop_
_entity_poly.entity_id
_entity_poly.type
_entity_poly.pdbx_seq_one_letter_code
_entity_poly.pdbx_strand_id
1 'polypeptide(L)'
;IKAIFQGGETIFNDNAVADIIFNSRVNYTEAFNKKYVMQGSCNVTGMGRILNPLREKYADKLVRFDATLIRRWADLEQTDKQTVDTIEMTEQPHHGADVKAYFGKDAPLFVRAIKVPTKQMHLHIMDIRFNGNAPTSNEIHELFKNEYGVAILWTAKGTKDVRDFAESTKFHFKDTNMLHIHANMTTSIGDTIQLMYSDDQTGIVIPENYMLLQAMLFQRDYKDALKRTEKLFNMDQKKKLLEEHFSKKD
;
A
#
# COMPACT_ATOMS: atom_id res chain seq x y z
N ILE A 1 -6.46 27.86 -8.32
CA ILE A 1 -6.97 26.48 -8.52
C ILE A 1 -5.94 25.51 -7.97
N LYS A 2 -6.40 24.49 -7.24
CA LYS A 2 -5.60 23.34 -6.82
C LYS A 2 -6.11 22.10 -7.55
N ALA A 3 -5.22 21.17 -7.90
CA ALA A 3 -5.59 19.91 -8.54
C ALA A 3 -4.89 18.72 -7.88
N ILE A 4 -5.61 17.60 -7.84
CA ILE A 4 -5.11 16.30 -7.43
C ILE A 4 -5.15 15.40 -8.66
N PHE A 5 -4.01 14.77 -8.95
CA PHE A 5 -3.87 13.75 -9.98
C PHE A 5 -3.82 12.38 -9.32
N GLN A 6 -4.55 11.43 -9.84
CA GLN A 6 -4.48 10.04 -9.37
C GLN A 6 -3.38 9.31 -10.13
N GLY A 7 -2.61 8.48 -9.44
CA GLY A 7 -1.41 7.80 -9.96
C GLY A 7 -1.55 7.17 -11.34
N GLY A 8 -0.46 7.18 -12.09
CA GLY A 8 -0.36 6.84 -13.51
C GLY A 8 0.18 7.98 -14.35
N GLU A 9 0.15 9.20 -13.82
CA GLU A 9 0.79 10.38 -14.38
C GLU A 9 2.26 10.46 -13.96
N THR A 10 2.98 11.48 -14.43
CA THR A 10 4.40 11.68 -14.07
C THR A 10 4.62 12.99 -13.31
N ILE A 11 5.59 12.95 -12.40
CA ILE A 11 6.16 14.15 -11.76
C ILE A 11 7.59 14.40 -12.25
N PHE A 12 8.06 13.61 -13.21
CA PHE A 12 9.43 13.65 -13.71
C PHE A 12 9.51 14.37 -15.03
N ASN A 13 10.63 15.09 -15.25
CA ASN A 13 10.96 15.81 -16.48
C ASN A 13 9.91 16.87 -16.93
N ASP A 14 9.95 17.27 -18.18
CA ASP A 14 9.11 18.35 -18.75
C ASP A 14 7.61 18.00 -18.86
N ASN A 15 7.26 16.74 -18.66
CA ASN A 15 5.86 16.27 -18.68
C ASN A 15 5.26 16.17 -17.27
N ALA A 16 5.91 16.73 -16.27
CA ALA A 16 5.42 16.69 -14.89
C ALA A 16 4.09 17.41 -14.74
N VAL A 17 3.06 16.70 -14.25
CA VAL A 17 1.72 17.27 -13.99
C VAL A 17 1.56 17.75 -12.56
N ALA A 18 2.45 17.37 -11.65
CA ALA A 18 2.38 17.69 -10.24
C ALA A 18 3.77 17.92 -9.63
N ASP A 19 3.80 18.64 -8.51
CA ASP A 19 5.02 18.99 -7.79
C ASP A 19 5.61 17.83 -6.99
N ILE A 20 4.75 16.96 -6.48
CA ILE A 20 5.11 15.82 -5.62
C ILE A 20 4.19 14.63 -5.85
N ILE A 21 4.69 13.44 -5.48
CA ILE A 21 3.85 12.26 -5.22
C ILE A 21 3.54 12.22 -3.73
N PHE A 22 2.29 12.08 -3.39
CA PHE A 22 1.79 12.06 -2.03
C PHE A 22 1.58 10.64 -1.52
N ASN A 23 2.00 10.41 -0.29
CA ASN A 23 1.60 9.29 0.53
C ASN A 23 1.40 9.81 1.97
N SER A 24 0.21 9.65 2.51
CA SER A 24 -0.14 10.23 3.81
C SER A 24 0.77 9.75 4.95
N ARG A 25 1.27 8.52 4.86
CA ARG A 25 2.13 7.92 5.89
C ARG A 25 3.59 8.38 5.80
N VAL A 26 3.99 8.98 4.68
CA VAL A 26 5.40 9.33 4.42
C VAL A 26 5.63 10.84 4.41
N ASN A 27 4.87 11.60 3.64
CA ASN A 27 5.16 13.00 3.35
C ASN A 27 3.93 13.91 3.45
N TYR A 28 3.04 13.64 4.41
CA TYR A 28 1.76 14.33 4.57
C TYR A 28 1.86 15.86 4.51
N THR A 29 2.80 16.45 5.26
CA THR A 29 2.95 17.91 5.36
C THR A 29 3.54 18.56 4.11
N GLU A 30 4.20 17.79 3.24
CA GLU A 30 4.73 18.31 1.98
C GLU A 30 3.63 18.77 1.02
N ALA A 31 2.41 18.27 1.18
CA ALA A 31 1.26 18.69 0.40
C ALA A 31 0.70 20.06 0.82
N PHE A 32 1.13 20.60 1.97
CA PHE A 32 0.72 21.93 2.41
C PHE A 32 1.17 22.98 1.39
N ASN A 33 0.29 23.92 1.08
CA ASN A 33 0.54 25.00 0.13
C ASN A 33 0.84 24.57 -1.33
N LYS A 34 0.85 23.27 -1.64
CA LYS A 34 0.99 22.82 -3.02
C LYS A 34 -0.27 23.11 -3.83
N LYS A 35 -0.08 23.36 -5.12
CA LYS A 35 -1.17 23.55 -6.08
C LYS A 35 -1.50 22.27 -6.82
N TYR A 36 -0.50 21.52 -7.19
CA TYR A 36 -0.60 20.31 -8.00
C TYR A 36 0.08 19.15 -7.27
N VAL A 37 -0.69 18.14 -6.90
CA VAL A 37 -0.19 16.98 -6.18
C VAL A 37 -0.70 15.71 -6.84
N MET A 38 0.18 14.75 -7.05
CA MET A 38 -0.21 13.41 -7.48
C MET A 38 -0.36 12.51 -6.26
N GLN A 39 -1.53 11.94 -6.06
CA GLN A 39 -1.72 10.84 -5.12
C GLN A 39 -1.10 9.58 -5.73
N GLY A 40 -0.26 8.89 -4.99
CA GLY A 40 0.38 7.66 -5.44
C GLY A 40 -0.62 6.57 -5.86
N SER A 41 -0.24 5.74 -6.83
CA SER A 41 -1.08 4.61 -7.23
C SER A 41 -1.31 3.64 -6.05
N CYS A 42 -2.26 2.70 -6.20
CA CYS A 42 -2.52 1.67 -5.19
C CYS A 42 -1.25 0.95 -4.74
N ASN A 43 -0.42 0.50 -5.69
CA ASN A 43 0.86 -0.16 -5.38
C ASN A 43 1.83 0.77 -4.62
N VAL A 44 1.91 2.02 -5.04
CA VAL A 44 2.78 3.04 -4.40
C VAL A 44 2.28 3.37 -2.99
N THR A 45 0.96 3.48 -2.81
CA THR A 45 0.33 3.67 -1.51
C THR A 45 0.64 2.50 -0.56
N GLY A 46 0.44 1.27 -1.03
CA GLY A 46 0.73 0.06 -0.24
C GLY A 46 2.20 -0.02 0.19
N MET A 47 3.13 0.21 -0.75
CA MET A 47 4.56 0.22 -0.42
C MET A 47 4.91 1.28 0.64
N GLY A 48 4.38 2.49 0.55
CA GLY A 48 4.63 3.53 1.54
C GLY A 48 4.17 3.16 2.95
N ARG A 49 3.01 2.52 3.05
CA ARG A 49 2.47 2.03 4.34
C ARG A 49 3.29 0.89 4.96
N ILE A 50 3.99 0.10 4.14
CA ILE A 50 4.91 -0.93 4.65
C ILE A 50 6.29 -0.35 4.95
N LEU A 51 6.86 0.40 4.03
CA LEU A 51 8.26 0.82 4.11
C LEU A 51 8.49 1.87 5.20
N ASN A 52 7.54 2.80 5.42
CA ASN A 52 7.77 3.89 6.36
C ASN A 52 7.83 3.44 7.82
N PRO A 53 6.91 2.61 8.34
CA PRO A 53 7.03 2.07 9.70
C PRO A 53 8.32 1.28 9.92
N LEU A 54 8.76 0.51 8.92
CA LEU A 54 10.02 -0.22 8.96
C LEU A 54 11.21 0.73 9.02
N ARG A 55 11.22 1.78 8.21
CA ARG A 55 12.25 2.82 8.24
C ARG A 55 12.30 3.54 9.58
N GLU A 56 11.16 3.91 10.13
CA GLU A 56 11.10 4.60 11.42
C GLU A 56 11.67 3.75 12.56
N LYS A 57 11.40 2.43 12.53
CA LYS A 57 11.85 1.53 13.60
C LYS A 57 13.26 0.99 13.41
N TYR A 58 13.69 0.78 12.16
CA TYR A 58 14.91 0.04 11.85
C TYR A 58 15.87 0.79 10.91
N ALA A 59 15.78 2.11 10.80
CA ALA A 59 16.53 2.93 9.83
C ALA A 59 17.99 2.50 9.64
N ASP A 60 18.73 2.39 10.74
CA ASP A 60 20.17 2.09 10.74
C ASP A 60 20.51 0.64 10.36
N LYS A 61 19.51 -0.21 10.30
CA LYS A 61 19.67 -1.64 9.99
C LYS A 61 19.14 -2.03 8.62
N LEU A 62 18.35 -1.17 7.99
CA LEU A 62 17.75 -1.48 6.69
C LEU A 62 18.78 -1.38 5.57
N VAL A 63 18.98 -2.47 4.83
CA VAL A 63 19.94 -2.57 3.74
C VAL A 63 19.26 -2.48 2.39
N ARG A 64 18.14 -3.18 2.21
CA ARG A 64 17.48 -3.29 0.90
C ARG A 64 16.03 -3.73 1.01
N PHE A 65 15.22 -3.25 0.07
CA PHE A 65 13.84 -3.69 -0.16
C PHE A 65 13.70 -4.21 -1.59
N ASP A 66 13.29 -5.44 -1.75
CA ASP A 66 12.97 -6.05 -3.03
C ASP A 66 11.47 -6.33 -3.08
N ALA A 67 10.73 -5.64 -3.95
CA ALA A 67 9.30 -5.80 -4.10
C ALA A 67 8.95 -6.50 -5.41
N THR A 68 8.12 -7.54 -5.34
CA THR A 68 7.48 -8.17 -6.50
C THR A 68 5.98 -7.88 -6.44
N LEU A 69 5.51 -7.06 -7.38
CA LEU A 69 4.12 -6.65 -7.49
C LEU A 69 3.37 -7.64 -8.39
N ILE A 70 2.50 -8.46 -7.79
CA ILE A 70 1.59 -9.36 -8.52
C ILE A 70 0.30 -8.58 -8.74
N ARG A 71 0.15 -8.04 -9.95
CA ARG A 71 -0.91 -7.11 -10.30
C ARG A 71 -2.02 -7.82 -11.06
N ARG A 72 -3.25 -7.34 -10.88
CA ARG A 72 -4.34 -7.66 -11.80
C ARG A 72 -3.97 -7.23 -13.24
N TRP A 73 -4.68 -7.77 -14.21
CA TRP A 73 -4.39 -7.56 -15.64
C TRP A 73 -4.58 -6.11 -16.12
N ALA A 74 -5.71 -5.45 -15.74
CA ALA A 74 -6.10 -4.13 -16.23
C ALA A 74 -7.09 -3.45 -15.26
N ASP A 75 -7.45 -2.20 -15.52
CA ASP A 75 -8.55 -1.54 -14.83
C ASP A 75 -9.90 -2.16 -15.19
N LEU A 76 -10.89 -2.03 -14.31
CA LEU A 76 -12.18 -2.71 -14.47
C LEU A 76 -12.89 -2.40 -15.79
N GLU A 77 -12.68 -1.19 -16.32
CA GLU A 77 -13.24 -0.75 -17.58
C GLU A 77 -12.42 -1.16 -18.83
N GLN A 78 -11.18 -1.61 -18.63
CA GLN A 78 -10.26 -1.99 -19.72
C GLN A 78 -10.45 -3.46 -20.13
N THR A 79 -11.60 -3.81 -20.62
CA THR A 79 -11.95 -5.20 -20.98
C THR A 79 -11.16 -5.75 -22.17
N ASP A 80 -10.62 -4.88 -23.01
CA ASP A 80 -9.77 -5.20 -24.16
C ASP A 80 -8.32 -5.58 -23.78
N LYS A 81 -7.92 -5.29 -22.55
CA LYS A 81 -6.55 -5.56 -22.04
C LYS A 81 -6.49 -6.81 -21.18
N GLN A 82 -7.42 -7.71 -21.30
CA GLN A 82 -7.47 -8.93 -20.51
C GLN A 82 -6.30 -9.87 -20.85
N THR A 83 -5.52 -10.25 -19.83
CA THR A 83 -4.58 -11.37 -19.94
C THR A 83 -5.32 -12.67 -19.70
N VAL A 84 -5.24 -13.60 -20.65
CA VAL A 84 -5.83 -14.94 -20.56
C VAL A 84 -4.72 -15.97 -20.72
N ASP A 85 -4.69 -16.92 -19.82
CA ASP A 85 -3.73 -18.03 -19.83
C ASP A 85 -2.25 -17.62 -19.92
N THR A 86 -1.90 -16.45 -19.38
CA THR A 86 -0.53 -15.95 -19.34
C THR A 86 -0.24 -15.18 -18.06
N ILE A 87 1.03 -15.18 -17.65
CA ILE A 87 1.58 -14.25 -16.66
C ILE A 87 2.46 -13.26 -17.42
N GLU A 88 2.02 -12.01 -17.46
CA GLU A 88 2.73 -10.94 -18.16
C GLU A 88 3.84 -10.33 -17.28
N MET A 89 5.04 -10.21 -17.81
CA MET A 89 6.13 -9.50 -17.17
C MET A 89 6.07 -8.02 -17.55
N THR A 90 6.30 -7.14 -16.58
CA THR A 90 6.42 -5.69 -16.81
C THR A 90 7.88 -5.29 -16.63
N GLU A 91 8.51 -4.89 -17.73
CA GLU A 91 9.84 -4.32 -17.69
C GLU A 91 9.81 -2.94 -17.02
N GLN A 92 10.75 -2.70 -16.12
CA GLN A 92 10.97 -1.40 -15.45
C GLN A 92 9.67 -0.71 -14.97
N PRO A 93 8.93 -1.28 -14.03
CA PRO A 93 7.71 -0.67 -13.55
C PRO A 93 8.01 0.70 -12.89
N HIS A 94 7.28 1.74 -13.28
CA HIS A 94 7.43 3.11 -12.75
C HIS A 94 7.26 3.19 -11.22
N HIS A 95 6.59 2.24 -10.62
CA HIS A 95 6.30 2.21 -9.17
C HIS A 95 7.54 2.38 -8.29
N GLY A 96 8.71 1.85 -8.71
CA GLY A 96 9.95 2.03 -7.97
C GLY A 96 10.42 3.49 -7.95
N ALA A 97 10.35 4.16 -9.10
CA ALA A 97 10.68 5.59 -9.20
C ALA A 97 9.69 6.44 -8.38
N ASP A 98 8.40 6.11 -8.45
CA ASP A 98 7.35 6.81 -7.71
C ASP A 98 7.55 6.71 -6.18
N VAL A 99 7.89 5.53 -5.68
CA VAL A 99 8.22 5.36 -4.25
C VAL A 99 9.48 6.14 -3.87
N LYS A 100 10.52 6.10 -4.70
CA LYS A 100 11.74 6.87 -4.46
C LYS A 100 11.52 8.39 -4.46
N ALA A 101 10.50 8.87 -5.15
CA ALA A 101 10.17 10.30 -5.16
C ALA A 101 9.79 10.84 -3.79
N TYR A 102 9.12 10.07 -2.95
CA TYR A 102 8.77 10.47 -1.59
C TYR A 102 9.64 9.81 -0.51
N PHE A 103 10.27 8.68 -0.80
CA PHE A 103 11.07 7.94 0.19
C PHE A 103 12.55 8.33 0.18
N GLY A 104 13.01 8.93 -0.91
CA GLY A 104 14.38 9.34 -1.17
C GLY A 104 14.97 8.68 -2.42
N LYS A 105 15.66 9.45 -3.25
CA LYS A 105 16.22 8.98 -4.54
C LYS A 105 17.16 7.78 -4.38
N ASP A 106 17.90 7.77 -3.27
CA ASP A 106 18.90 6.73 -2.97
C ASP A 106 18.31 5.57 -2.14
N ALA A 107 16.98 5.55 -1.95
CA ALA A 107 16.34 4.44 -1.25
C ALA A 107 16.72 3.11 -1.91
N PRO A 108 17.22 2.12 -1.14
CA PRO A 108 17.69 0.84 -1.68
C PRO A 108 16.51 -0.05 -2.04
N LEU A 109 15.65 0.44 -2.91
CA LEU A 109 14.42 -0.22 -3.37
C LEU A 109 14.60 -0.74 -4.80
N PHE A 110 14.30 -2.02 -4.98
CA PHE A 110 14.18 -2.66 -6.28
C PHE A 110 12.76 -3.18 -6.47
N VAL A 111 12.12 -2.84 -7.59
CA VAL A 111 10.73 -3.23 -7.88
C VAL A 111 10.64 -3.96 -9.20
N ARG A 112 9.94 -5.08 -9.20
CA ARG A 112 9.51 -5.79 -10.41
C ARG A 112 8.02 -6.00 -10.36
N ALA A 113 7.39 -6.18 -11.51
CA ALA A 113 5.95 -6.39 -11.58
C ALA A 113 5.59 -7.47 -12.60
N ILE A 114 4.54 -8.22 -12.25
CA ILE A 114 3.89 -9.17 -13.15
C ILE A 114 2.38 -8.90 -13.13
N LYS A 115 1.70 -9.21 -14.23
CA LYS A 115 0.25 -9.21 -14.28
C LYS A 115 -0.26 -10.64 -14.36
N VAL A 116 -1.32 -10.92 -13.65
CA VAL A 116 -1.97 -12.24 -13.61
C VAL A 116 -3.43 -12.13 -14.03
N PRO A 117 -4.06 -13.23 -14.51
CA PRO A 117 -5.45 -13.24 -14.98
C PRO A 117 -6.46 -13.09 -13.82
N THR A 118 -6.38 -11.98 -13.08
CA THR A 118 -7.35 -11.59 -12.05
C THR A 118 -7.87 -10.18 -12.29
N LYS A 119 -9.12 -9.94 -11.99
CA LYS A 119 -9.78 -8.64 -12.22
C LYS A 119 -9.57 -7.64 -11.10
N GLN A 120 -9.32 -8.11 -9.90
CA GLN A 120 -9.34 -7.27 -8.72
C GLN A 120 -8.30 -7.74 -7.71
N MET A 121 -7.85 -6.76 -6.91
CA MET A 121 -6.82 -6.87 -5.89
C MET A 121 -5.41 -7.11 -6.44
N HIS A 122 -4.47 -6.68 -5.66
CA HIS A 122 -3.05 -6.95 -5.84
C HIS A 122 -2.56 -7.83 -4.71
N LEU A 123 -1.55 -8.63 -4.98
CA LEU A 123 -0.75 -9.34 -3.99
C LEU A 123 0.70 -8.94 -4.19
N HIS A 124 1.39 -8.59 -3.12
CA HIS A 124 2.78 -8.16 -3.20
C HIS A 124 3.64 -9.03 -2.30
N ILE A 125 4.83 -9.36 -2.80
CA ILE A 125 5.89 -10.02 -2.05
C ILE A 125 6.98 -9.00 -1.83
N MET A 126 7.45 -8.84 -0.60
CA MET A 126 8.53 -7.94 -0.26
C MET A 126 9.58 -8.66 0.56
N ASP A 127 10.79 -8.71 0.03
CA ASP A 127 11.97 -9.19 0.75
C ASP A 127 12.73 -7.98 1.31
N ILE A 128 12.89 -7.94 2.62
CA ILE A 128 13.48 -6.82 3.34
C ILE A 128 14.74 -7.32 4.03
N ARG A 129 15.89 -6.79 3.62
CA ARG A 129 17.19 -7.18 4.14
C ARG A 129 17.69 -6.19 5.18
N PHE A 130 18.28 -6.74 6.24
CA PHE A 130 18.83 -6.02 7.37
C PHE A 130 20.34 -6.21 7.50
N ASN A 131 21.01 -5.25 8.12
CA ASN A 131 22.38 -5.41 8.60
C ASN A 131 22.35 -6.19 9.94
N GLY A 132 22.84 -7.41 9.94
CA GLY A 132 22.70 -8.35 11.03
C GLY A 132 21.39 -9.17 10.94
N ASN A 133 20.96 -9.74 12.06
CA ASN A 133 19.74 -10.56 12.06
C ASN A 133 18.49 -9.71 11.78
N ALA A 134 17.62 -10.23 10.95
CA ALA A 134 16.30 -9.67 10.73
C ALA A 134 15.45 -9.73 12.00
N PRO A 135 14.46 -8.83 12.15
CA PRO A 135 13.43 -8.97 13.17
C PRO A 135 12.67 -10.29 13.00
N THR A 136 12.13 -10.82 14.06
CA THR A 136 11.24 -11.98 14.03
C THR A 136 9.91 -11.63 13.35
N SER A 137 9.20 -12.62 12.82
CA SER A 137 7.86 -12.43 12.27
C SER A 137 6.90 -11.80 13.29
N ASN A 138 7.02 -12.17 14.57
CA ASN A 138 6.20 -11.58 15.64
C ASN A 138 6.50 -10.08 15.84
N GLU A 139 7.77 -9.68 15.81
CA GLU A 139 8.14 -8.26 15.93
C GLU A 139 7.60 -7.44 14.75
N ILE A 140 7.54 -8.03 13.57
CA ILE A 140 6.91 -7.41 12.39
C ILE A 140 5.39 -7.30 12.58
N HIS A 141 4.73 -8.36 13.04
CA HIS A 141 3.28 -8.31 13.31
C HIS A 141 2.94 -7.26 14.36
N GLU A 142 3.70 -7.18 15.46
CA GLU A 142 3.49 -6.15 16.50
C GLU A 142 3.76 -4.72 15.97
N LEU A 143 4.71 -4.54 15.04
CA LEU A 143 4.94 -3.24 14.39
C LEU A 143 3.69 -2.77 13.64
N PHE A 144 3.03 -3.66 12.90
CA PHE A 144 1.89 -3.31 12.05
C PHE A 144 0.53 -3.39 12.73
N LYS A 145 0.45 -3.99 13.93
CA LYS A 145 -0.80 -4.18 14.68
C LYS A 145 -1.61 -2.89 14.87
N ASN A 146 -0.92 -1.80 15.17
CA ASN A 146 -1.53 -0.50 15.40
C ASN A 146 -1.31 0.49 14.24
N GLU A 147 -0.77 0.01 13.11
CA GLU A 147 -0.53 0.87 11.97
C GLU A 147 -1.86 1.19 11.25
N TYR A 148 -1.98 2.47 10.88
CA TYR A 148 -3.14 2.96 10.14
C TYR A 148 -3.32 2.26 8.80
N GLY A 149 -4.55 1.86 8.53
CA GLY A 149 -4.91 1.26 7.25
C GLY A 149 -4.21 -0.06 6.94
N VAL A 150 -3.80 -0.80 7.99
CA VAL A 150 -3.20 -2.14 7.88
C VAL A 150 -3.97 -3.11 8.77
N ALA A 151 -4.38 -4.25 8.22
CA ALA A 151 -4.94 -5.39 8.94
C ALA A 151 -4.03 -6.61 8.83
N ILE A 152 -3.97 -7.44 9.89
CA ILE A 152 -3.15 -8.65 9.94
C ILE A 152 -4.06 -9.87 9.86
N LEU A 153 -3.90 -10.66 8.78
CA LEU A 153 -4.76 -11.81 8.48
C LEU A 153 -3.97 -13.10 8.59
N TRP A 154 -4.48 -14.06 9.38
CA TRP A 154 -3.80 -15.34 9.63
C TRP A 154 -4.29 -16.47 8.74
N THR A 155 -5.56 -16.51 8.39
CA THR A 155 -6.18 -17.67 7.73
C THR A 155 -6.66 -17.41 6.31
N ALA A 156 -6.53 -16.19 5.80
CA ALA A 156 -6.85 -15.87 4.41
C ALA A 156 -5.89 -16.62 3.46
N LYS A 157 -6.45 -17.39 2.52
CA LYS A 157 -5.69 -18.21 1.56
C LYS A 157 -5.44 -17.49 0.24
N GLY A 158 -6.16 -16.40 -0.01
CA GLY A 158 -6.04 -15.61 -1.23
C GLY A 158 -6.81 -14.31 -1.18
N THR A 159 -6.59 -13.48 -2.18
CA THR A 159 -7.26 -12.17 -2.28
C THR A 159 -8.77 -12.29 -2.43
N LYS A 160 -9.25 -13.39 -3.00
CA LYS A 160 -10.70 -13.65 -3.13
C LYS A 160 -11.38 -13.79 -1.78
N ASP A 161 -10.74 -14.45 -0.80
CA ASP A 161 -11.32 -14.65 0.53
C ASP A 161 -11.60 -13.29 1.22
N VAL A 162 -10.66 -12.35 1.09
CA VAL A 162 -10.79 -10.99 1.64
C VAL A 162 -11.95 -10.25 1.00
N ARG A 163 -12.10 -10.38 -0.30
CA ARG A 163 -13.20 -9.74 -1.05
C ARG A 163 -14.54 -10.35 -0.73
N ASP A 164 -14.63 -11.66 -0.70
CA ASP A 164 -15.87 -12.36 -0.37
C ASP A 164 -16.34 -11.99 1.06
N PHE A 165 -15.40 -11.85 1.98
CA PHE A 165 -15.69 -11.36 3.33
C PHE A 165 -16.23 -9.92 3.31
N ALA A 166 -15.54 -9.00 2.62
CA ALA A 166 -15.96 -7.60 2.50
C ALA A 166 -17.36 -7.49 1.86
N GLU A 167 -17.66 -8.32 0.86
CA GLU A 167 -18.98 -8.40 0.24
C GLU A 167 -20.04 -8.94 1.22
N SER A 168 -19.74 -10.00 1.95
CA SER A 168 -20.65 -10.63 2.90
C SER A 168 -21.00 -9.71 4.08
N THR A 169 -20.05 -8.90 4.53
CA THR A 169 -20.23 -7.91 5.61
C THR A 169 -20.83 -6.60 5.13
N LYS A 170 -21.13 -6.48 3.82
CA LYS A 170 -21.71 -5.28 3.21
C LYS A 170 -20.87 -4.01 3.42
N PHE A 171 -19.56 -4.15 3.43
CA PHE A 171 -18.69 -2.99 3.38
C PHE A 171 -19.04 -2.12 2.17
N HIS A 172 -19.04 -0.81 2.38
CA HIS A 172 -19.40 0.13 1.32
C HIS A 172 -18.49 -0.09 0.12
N PHE A 173 -19.06 -0.26 -1.07
CA PHE A 173 -18.39 -0.67 -2.31
C PHE A 173 -17.60 -1.99 -2.20
N LYS A 174 -17.85 -2.82 -1.18
CA LYS A 174 -17.08 -4.04 -0.90
C LYS A 174 -15.61 -3.78 -0.61
N ASP A 175 -15.26 -2.55 -0.28
CA ASP A 175 -13.89 -2.09 -0.07
C ASP A 175 -13.49 -2.21 1.39
N THR A 176 -12.33 -2.78 1.62
CA THR A 176 -11.71 -2.80 2.94
C THR A 176 -11.04 -1.46 3.28
N ASN A 177 -10.61 -0.70 2.27
CA ASN A 177 -9.86 0.56 2.35
C ASN A 177 -8.51 0.47 3.07
N MET A 178 -7.95 -0.73 3.18
CA MET A 178 -6.71 -0.99 3.89
C MET A 178 -5.85 -2.03 3.19
N LEU A 179 -4.63 -2.14 3.67
CA LEU A 179 -3.67 -3.14 3.29
C LEU A 179 -3.82 -4.35 4.22
N HIS A 180 -3.62 -5.56 3.69
CA HIS A 180 -3.76 -6.80 4.43
C HIS A 180 -2.42 -7.53 4.45
N ILE A 181 -1.77 -7.61 5.62
CA ILE A 181 -0.58 -8.45 5.81
C ILE A 181 -1.05 -9.89 6.04
N HIS A 182 -0.53 -10.81 5.22
CA HIS A 182 -0.77 -12.24 5.39
C HIS A 182 0.24 -12.81 6.39
N ALA A 183 -0.18 -12.93 7.65
CA ALA A 183 0.71 -13.24 8.77
C ALA A 183 1.39 -14.60 8.64
N ASN A 184 0.67 -15.61 8.15
CA ASN A 184 1.21 -16.95 7.90
C ASN A 184 2.22 -17.01 6.73
N MET A 185 2.32 -15.93 5.94
CA MET A 185 3.28 -15.75 4.85
C MET A 185 4.38 -14.76 5.20
N THR A 186 4.48 -14.37 6.48
CA THR A 186 5.58 -13.54 7.01
C THR A 186 6.63 -14.44 7.63
N THR A 187 7.82 -14.47 7.05
CA THR A 187 8.91 -15.37 7.47
C THR A 187 10.21 -14.63 7.67
N SER A 188 10.88 -14.89 8.80
CA SER A 188 12.21 -14.37 9.10
C SER A 188 13.27 -15.45 8.90
N ILE A 189 14.25 -15.18 8.03
CA ILE A 189 15.36 -16.11 7.73
C ILE A 189 16.67 -15.32 7.67
N GLY A 190 17.57 -15.55 8.63
CA GLY A 190 18.87 -14.90 8.66
C GLY A 190 18.73 -13.37 8.75
N ASP A 191 19.21 -12.67 7.75
CA ASP A 191 19.17 -11.21 7.63
C ASP A 191 17.91 -10.68 6.92
N THR A 192 16.98 -11.54 6.53
CA THR A 192 15.87 -11.19 5.64
C THR A 192 14.51 -11.51 6.25
N ILE A 193 13.58 -10.55 6.16
CA ILE A 193 12.14 -10.77 6.30
C ILE A 193 11.52 -10.87 4.91
N GLN A 194 10.77 -11.94 4.67
CA GLN A 194 9.82 -12.02 3.58
C GLN A 194 8.43 -11.70 4.10
N LEU A 195 7.74 -10.75 3.45
CA LEU A 195 6.42 -10.28 3.81
C LEU A 195 5.50 -10.36 2.60
N MET A 196 4.31 -10.94 2.76
CA MET A 196 3.25 -10.85 1.76
C MET A 196 2.12 -9.96 2.25
N TYR A 197 1.66 -9.07 1.36
CA TYR A 197 0.48 -8.24 1.63
C TYR A 197 -0.38 -8.09 0.37
N SER A 198 -1.65 -7.84 0.59
CA SER A 198 -2.60 -7.55 -0.49
C SER A 198 -3.34 -6.24 -0.26
N ASP A 199 -3.84 -5.64 -1.32
CA ASP A 199 -4.69 -4.47 -1.27
C ASP A 199 -5.72 -4.49 -2.41
N ASP A 200 -6.84 -3.77 -2.20
CA ASP A 200 -7.79 -3.48 -3.27
C ASP A 200 -7.33 -2.22 -4.01
N GLN A 201 -7.19 -2.32 -5.33
CA GLN A 201 -6.65 -1.25 -6.16
C GLN A 201 -7.48 0.04 -6.14
N THR A 202 -8.78 -0.07 -5.91
CA THR A 202 -9.67 1.09 -5.80
C THR A 202 -9.82 1.53 -4.36
N GLY A 203 -10.01 0.57 -3.47
CA GLY A 203 -10.31 0.83 -2.07
C GLY A 203 -9.19 1.51 -1.30
N ILE A 204 -7.92 1.11 -1.53
CA ILE A 204 -6.79 1.60 -0.74
C ILE A 204 -6.47 3.09 -0.97
N VAL A 205 -6.74 3.61 -2.17
CA VAL A 205 -6.42 5.01 -2.52
C VAL A 205 -7.47 6.02 -2.08
N ILE A 206 -8.69 5.58 -1.76
CA ILE A 206 -9.78 6.49 -1.37
C ILE A 206 -9.48 7.22 -0.06
N PRO A 207 -9.09 6.57 1.04
CA PRO A 207 -8.67 7.27 2.26
C PRO A 207 -7.46 8.18 2.03
N GLU A 208 -6.51 7.79 1.18
CA GLU A 208 -5.35 8.60 0.84
C GLU A 208 -5.74 9.90 0.13
N ASN A 209 -6.65 9.84 -0.83
CA ASN A 209 -7.19 11.03 -1.48
C ASN A 209 -7.88 11.97 -0.49
N TYR A 210 -8.62 11.41 0.49
CA TYR A 210 -9.24 12.23 1.53
C TYR A 210 -8.21 12.87 2.47
N MET A 211 -7.16 12.13 2.84
CA MET A 211 -6.02 12.68 3.59
C MET A 211 -5.36 13.83 2.80
N LEU A 212 -5.14 13.65 1.50
CA LEU A 212 -4.57 14.67 0.63
C LEU A 212 -5.45 15.93 0.53
N LEU A 213 -6.76 15.76 0.40
CA LEU A 213 -7.70 16.89 0.43
C LEU A 213 -7.60 17.69 1.74
N GLN A 214 -7.50 17.01 2.88
CA GLN A 214 -7.36 17.66 4.18
C GLN A 214 -6.02 18.43 4.29
N ALA A 215 -4.95 17.88 3.76
CA ALA A 215 -3.63 18.53 3.72
C ALA A 215 -3.66 19.76 2.80
N MET A 216 -4.10 19.61 1.55
CA MET A 216 -4.04 20.68 0.55
C MET A 216 -5.00 21.84 0.85
N LEU A 217 -6.24 21.54 1.27
CA LEU A 217 -7.27 22.56 1.41
C LEU A 217 -7.28 23.20 2.80
N PHE A 218 -6.97 22.43 3.84
CA PHE A 218 -7.14 22.86 5.22
C PHE A 218 -5.84 22.91 6.02
N GLN A 219 -4.72 22.40 5.47
CA GLN A 219 -3.43 22.26 6.17
C GLN A 219 -3.61 21.67 7.56
N ARG A 220 -4.48 20.65 7.64
CA ARG A 220 -4.90 20.05 8.89
C ARG A 220 -3.74 19.27 9.50
N ASP A 221 -3.64 19.29 10.82
CA ASP A 221 -2.69 18.41 11.52
C ASP A 221 -2.93 16.95 11.14
N TYR A 222 -1.83 16.18 11.02
CA TYR A 222 -1.87 14.78 10.57
C TYR A 222 -2.78 13.91 11.42
N LYS A 223 -2.69 14.03 12.76
CA LYS A 223 -3.47 13.18 13.68
C LYS A 223 -4.96 13.49 13.60
N ASP A 224 -5.32 14.78 13.46
CA ASP A 224 -6.72 15.18 13.29
C ASP A 224 -7.26 14.71 11.92
N ALA A 225 -6.48 14.86 10.85
CA ALA A 225 -6.83 14.37 9.53
C ALA A 225 -7.03 12.85 9.52
N LEU A 226 -6.13 12.11 10.17
CA LEU A 226 -6.19 10.67 10.31
C LEU A 226 -7.46 10.24 11.04
N LYS A 227 -7.73 10.80 12.22
CA LYS A 227 -8.94 10.50 13.00
C LYS A 227 -10.24 10.73 12.22
N ARG A 228 -10.28 11.79 11.41
CA ARG A 228 -11.44 12.08 10.54
C ARG A 228 -11.59 11.05 9.42
N THR A 229 -10.47 10.62 8.85
CA THR A 229 -10.42 9.62 7.80
C THR A 229 -10.87 8.26 8.35
N GLU A 230 -10.34 7.83 9.48
CA GLU A 230 -10.75 6.59 10.17
C GLU A 230 -12.25 6.56 10.43
N LYS A 231 -12.77 7.66 10.98
CA LYS A 231 -14.22 7.79 11.25
C LYS A 231 -15.05 7.75 9.98
N LEU A 232 -14.65 8.47 8.92
CA LEU A 232 -15.41 8.56 7.67
C LEU A 232 -15.55 7.20 6.98
N PHE A 233 -14.49 6.42 6.98
CA PHE A 233 -14.43 5.11 6.30
C PHE A 233 -14.67 3.93 7.24
N ASN A 234 -14.96 4.16 8.52
CA ASN A 234 -15.13 3.12 9.54
C ASN A 234 -13.93 2.15 9.60
N MET A 235 -12.71 2.68 9.47
CA MET A 235 -11.49 1.88 9.30
C MET A 235 -11.28 0.93 10.48
N ASP A 236 -11.43 1.40 11.72
CA ASP A 236 -11.25 0.59 12.93
C ASP A 236 -12.21 -0.59 12.99
N GLN A 237 -13.48 -0.35 12.65
CA GLN A 237 -14.49 -1.41 12.64
C GLN A 237 -14.19 -2.44 11.55
N LYS A 238 -13.81 -1.99 10.34
CA LYS A 238 -13.44 -2.87 9.24
C LYS A 238 -12.22 -3.73 9.60
N LYS A 239 -11.19 -3.10 10.18
CA LYS A 239 -9.98 -3.78 10.65
C LYS A 239 -10.33 -4.86 11.66
N LYS A 240 -11.08 -4.50 12.70
CA LYS A 240 -11.52 -5.45 13.74
C LYS A 240 -12.23 -6.65 13.14
N LEU A 241 -13.21 -6.42 12.28
CA LEU A 241 -14.00 -7.50 11.66
C LEU A 241 -13.13 -8.42 10.77
N LEU A 242 -12.20 -7.85 10.02
CA LEU A 242 -11.25 -8.61 9.20
C LEU A 242 -10.33 -9.48 10.05
N GLU A 243 -9.71 -8.89 11.08
CA GLU A 243 -8.78 -9.59 11.97
C GLU A 243 -9.46 -10.66 12.81
N GLU A 244 -10.70 -10.44 13.27
CA GLU A 244 -11.51 -11.46 13.95
C GLU A 244 -11.86 -12.64 13.02
N HIS A 245 -12.32 -12.33 11.79
CA HIS A 245 -12.70 -13.37 10.83
C HIS A 245 -11.51 -14.22 10.37
N PHE A 246 -10.39 -13.58 10.11
CA PHE A 246 -9.16 -14.23 9.67
C PHE A 246 -8.16 -14.47 10.81
N SER A 247 -8.63 -14.58 12.04
CA SER A 247 -7.80 -14.85 13.21
C SER A 247 -7.11 -16.23 13.13
N LYS A 248 -6.05 -16.38 13.91
CA LYS A 248 -5.43 -17.69 14.14
C LYS A 248 -6.47 -18.59 14.79
N LYS A 249 -6.70 -19.74 14.20
CA LYS A 249 -7.53 -20.77 14.83
C LYS A 249 -6.67 -21.47 15.88
N ASP A 250 -7.15 -21.53 17.09
CA ASP A 250 -6.59 -22.32 18.18
C ASP A 250 -6.56 -23.81 17.85
#